data_4bc1b679356ac1bcae27da2440f91fce
#
_entry.id   4bc1b679356ac1bcae27da2440f91fce
#
_cell.length_a   1.000
_cell.length_b   1.000
_cell.length_c   1.000
_cell.angle_alpha   90.00
_cell.angle_beta   90.00
_cell.angle_gamma   90.00
#
_symmetry.space_group_name_H-M   'P 1'
#
loop_
_entity.id
_entity.type
_entity.pdbx_description
1 polymer ?
#
loop_
_entity_poly.entity_id
_entity_poly.type
_entity_poly.pdbx_seq_one_letter_code
_entity_poly.pdbx_strand_id
1 'polypeptide(L)'
;GLFVVGYGFAVYAFAARTGVLAWSHQAGTPVVELIASPRFGHVIVQSEVETWAIRPDGEVRWRLAHSDVVTAAALMGGRLVLTSIDGEAQSIDPATGGH
;
A
#
# COMPACT_ATOMS: atom_id res chain seq x y z
N GLY A 1 0.73 -15.83 10.19
CA GLY A 1 0.91 -14.50 9.64
C GLY A 1 1.62 -14.48 8.31
N LEU A 2 1.61 -13.32 7.72
CA LEU A 2 2.29 -13.05 6.45
C LEU A 2 3.40 -12.03 6.65
N PHE A 3 4.44 -12.10 5.83
CA PHE A 3 5.30 -10.94 5.64
C PHE A 3 5.20 -10.48 4.18
N VAL A 4 5.26 -9.16 3.99
CA VAL A 4 5.01 -8.53 2.70
C VAL A 4 6.25 -7.77 2.27
N VAL A 5 6.66 -7.96 1.02
CA VAL A 5 7.88 -7.38 0.48
C VAL A 5 7.54 -6.66 -0.82
N GLY A 6 8.01 -5.41 -0.95
CA GLY A 6 7.98 -4.69 -2.23
C GLY A 6 9.32 -4.88 -2.94
N TYR A 7 9.26 -5.16 -4.24
CA TYR A 7 10.45 -5.29 -5.06
C TYR A 7 10.16 -4.72 -6.45
N GLY A 8 10.79 -3.60 -6.77
CA GLY A 8 10.59 -2.94 -8.05
C GLY A 8 9.14 -2.51 -8.25
N PHE A 9 8.47 -3.15 -9.21
CA PHE A 9 7.08 -2.83 -9.58
C PHE A 9 6.06 -3.80 -8.97
N ALA A 10 6.47 -4.66 -8.03
CA ALA A 10 5.60 -5.70 -7.52
C ALA A 10 5.60 -5.77 -6.01
N VAL A 11 4.53 -6.31 -5.44
CA VAL A 11 4.44 -6.64 -4.02
C VAL A 11 4.17 -8.13 -3.88
N TYR A 12 4.84 -8.78 -2.94
CA TYR A 12 4.76 -10.20 -2.67
C TYR A 12 4.42 -10.44 -1.21
N ALA A 13 3.55 -11.39 -0.95
CA ALA A 13 3.25 -11.82 0.41
C ALA A 13 3.59 -13.29 0.59
N PHE A 14 4.30 -13.59 1.66
CA PHE A 14 4.76 -14.95 1.97
C PHE A 14 4.18 -15.40 3.31
N ALA A 15 3.78 -16.66 3.39
CA ALA A 15 3.40 -17.26 4.66
C ALA A 15 4.63 -17.29 5.58
N ALA A 16 4.54 -16.66 6.74
CA ALA A 16 5.69 -16.48 7.63
C ALA A 16 6.24 -17.82 8.16
N ARG A 17 5.38 -18.83 8.30
CA ARG A 17 5.80 -20.15 8.83
C ARG A 17 6.55 -20.99 7.83
N THR A 18 6.21 -20.89 6.54
CA THR A 18 6.73 -21.78 5.51
C THR A 18 7.57 -21.09 4.46
N GLY A 19 7.49 -19.78 4.35
CA GLY A 19 8.13 -19.03 3.26
C GLY A 19 7.44 -19.20 1.91
N VAL A 20 6.29 -19.86 1.86
CA VAL A 20 5.56 -20.09 0.62
C VAL A 20 4.87 -18.81 0.18
N LEU A 21 4.94 -18.51 -1.12
CA LEU A 21 4.25 -17.35 -1.70
C LEU A 21 2.73 -17.52 -1.57
N ALA A 22 2.08 -16.58 -0.90
CA ALA A 22 0.64 -16.57 -0.74
C ALA A 22 -0.06 -15.83 -1.86
N TRP A 23 0.45 -14.65 -2.23
CA TRP A 23 -0.09 -13.85 -3.34
C TRP A 23 0.95 -12.81 -3.78
N SER A 24 0.72 -12.24 -4.97
CA SER A 24 1.51 -11.13 -5.48
C SER A 24 0.64 -10.23 -6.35
N HIS A 25 1.04 -8.96 -6.46
CA HIS A 25 0.38 -7.99 -7.32
C HIS A 25 1.42 -7.14 -8.05
N GLN A 26 1.12 -6.81 -9.30
CA GLN A 26 1.92 -5.89 -10.10
C GLN A 26 1.39 -4.48 -9.93
N ALA A 27 2.26 -3.54 -9.59
CA ALA A 27 1.86 -2.15 -9.36
C ALA A 27 1.92 -1.28 -10.64
N GLY A 28 2.62 -1.73 -11.66
CA GLY A 28 2.78 -0.96 -12.90
C GLY A 28 3.81 0.16 -12.83
N THR A 29 4.09 0.68 -11.64
CA THR A 29 5.14 1.66 -11.33
C THR A 29 5.87 1.22 -10.08
N PRO A 30 7.06 1.78 -9.79
CA PRO A 30 7.81 1.37 -8.60
C PRO A 30 7.01 1.50 -7.31
N VAL A 31 7.18 0.53 -6.41
CA VAL A 31 6.59 0.59 -5.06
C VAL A 31 7.41 1.57 -4.24
N VAL A 32 6.75 2.58 -3.70
CA VAL A 32 7.36 3.65 -2.90
C VAL A 32 7.36 3.29 -1.41
N GLU A 33 6.26 2.71 -0.92
CA GLU A 33 6.11 2.40 0.49
C GLU A 33 5.14 1.25 0.72
N LEU A 34 5.39 0.48 1.77
CA LEU A 34 4.47 -0.54 2.26
C LEU A 34 4.15 -0.21 3.72
N ILE A 35 2.86 -0.15 4.04
CA ILE A 35 2.42 0.19 5.39
C ILE A 35 1.47 -0.91 5.88
N ALA A 36 1.86 -1.58 6.96
CA ALA A 36 1.04 -2.59 7.61
C ALA A 36 0.64 -2.10 8.99
N SER A 37 -0.62 -2.30 9.35
CA SER A 37 -1.09 -1.98 10.69
C SER A 37 -2.12 -3.01 11.11
N PRO A 38 -2.02 -3.56 12.33
CA PRO A 38 -3.04 -4.48 12.83
C PRO A 38 -4.42 -3.84 12.96
N ARG A 39 -4.49 -2.52 12.93
CA ARG A 39 -5.77 -1.80 13.13
C ARG A 39 -6.73 -1.95 11.96
N PHE A 40 -6.23 -2.11 10.73
CA PHE A 40 -7.13 -2.19 9.57
C PHE A 40 -7.23 -3.59 8.95
N GLY A 41 -6.38 -4.52 9.33
CA GLY A 41 -6.40 -5.87 8.79
C GLY A 41 -6.05 -5.98 7.31
N HIS A 42 -5.32 -5.00 6.77
CA HIS A 42 -4.82 -5.04 5.39
C HIS A 42 -3.49 -4.29 5.30
N VAL A 43 -2.76 -4.49 4.19
CA VAL A 43 -1.54 -3.74 3.91
C VAL A 43 -1.84 -2.65 2.90
N ILE A 44 -1.27 -1.46 3.14
CA ILE A 44 -1.31 -0.36 2.19
C ILE A 44 -0.07 -0.45 1.31
N VAL A 45 -0.28 -0.49 0.00
CA VAL A 45 0.79 -0.48 -0.99
C VAL A 45 0.72 0.85 -1.72
N GLN A 46 1.80 1.63 -1.64
CA GLN A 46 1.92 2.88 -2.36
C GLN A 46 2.92 2.72 -3.49
N SER A 47 2.45 2.80 -4.72
CA SER A 47 3.30 2.97 -5.89
C SER A 47 3.38 4.45 -6.24
N GLU A 48 4.08 4.79 -7.33
CA GLU A 48 4.20 6.20 -7.72
C GLU A 48 2.86 6.84 -8.07
N VAL A 49 1.92 6.08 -8.64
CA VAL A 49 0.66 6.65 -9.13
C VAL A 49 -0.59 5.99 -8.56
N GLU A 50 -0.45 5.00 -7.67
CA GLU A 50 -1.60 4.30 -7.09
C GLU A 50 -1.40 3.99 -5.61
N THR A 51 -2.51 3.99 -4.87
CA THR A 51 -2.56 3.51 -3.48
C THR A 51 -3.55 2.36 -3.42
N TRP A 52 -3.12 1.22 -2.87
CA TRP A 52 -3.95 0.02 -2.76
C TRP A 52 -4.03 -0.42 -1.30
N ALA A 53 -5.18 -0.96 -0.90
CA ALA A 53 -5.30 -1.73 0.34
C ALA A 53 -5.55 -3.18 -0.03
N ILE A 54 -4.69 -4.07 0.42
CA ILE A 54 -4.74 -5.49 0.09
C ILE A 54 -4.95 -6.30 1.35
N ARG A 55 -5.97 -7.15 1.36
CA ARG A 55 -6.29 -8.03 2.49
C ARG A 55 -5.25 -9.14 2.61
N PRO A 56 -5.16 -9.79 3.78
CA PRO A 56 -4.23 -10.92 3.95
C PRO A 56 -4.42 -12.05 2.95
N ASP A 57 -5.63 -12.22 2.39
CA ASP A 57 -5.91 -13.22 1.36
C ASP A 57 -5.53 -12.78 -0.06
N GLY A 58 -5.00 -11.56 -0.21
CA GLY A 58 -4.60 -11.01 -1.50
C GLY A 58 -5.68 -10.24 -2.23
N GLU A 59 -6.87 -10.13 -1.67
CA GLU A 59 -7.96 -9.37 -2.29
C GLU A 59 -7.76 -7.87 -2.07
N VAL A 60 -7.94 -7.08 -3.13
CA VAL A 60 -7.85 -5.61 -3.06
C VAL A 60 -9.15 -5.05 -2.48
N ARG A 61 -9.05 -4.37 -1.34
CA ARG A 61 -10.22 -3.76 -0.69
C ARG A 61 -10.61 -2.44 -1.33
N TRP A 62 -9.62 -1.60 -1.59
CA TRP A 62 -9.83 -0.34 -2.28
C TRP A 62 -8.56 0.05 -3.03
N ARG A 63 -8.72 0.95 -3.99
CA ARG A 63 -7.65 1.37 -4.86
C ARG A 63 -7.90 2.80 -5.31
N LEU A 64 -6.87 3.62 -5.27
CA LEU A 64 -6.91 5.01 -5.71
C LEU A 64 -5.83 5.25 -6.75
N ALA A 65 -6.19 5.91 -7.85
CA ALA A 65 -5.23 6.41 -8.82
C ALA A 65 -4.94 7.88 -8.54
N HIS A 66 -3.71 8.29 -8.80
CA HIS A 66 -3.27 9.67 -8.59
C HIS A 66 -2.80 10.29 -9.89
N SER A 67 -3.07 11.58 -10.08
CA SER A 67 -2.64 12.31 -11.27
C SER A 67 -1.16 12.70 -11.19
N ASP A 68 -0.63 12.89 -9.99
CA ASP A 68 0.77 13.26 -9.76
C ASP A 68 1.52 12.11 -9.08
N VAL A 69 2.83 12.07 -9.30
CA VAL A 69 3.69 11.07 -8.67
C VAL A 69 3.71 11.26 -7.16
N VAL A 70 3.43 10.20 -6.41
CA VAL A 70 3.53 10.18 -4.96
C VAL A 70 4.94 9.77 -4.57
N THR A 71 5.60 10.58 -3.76
CA THR A 71 6.98 10.34 -3.35
C THR A 71 7.09 9.79 -1.93
N ALA A 72 6.06 9.95 -1.11
CA ALA A 72 6.06 9.44 0.26
C ALA A 72 4.64 9.14 0.73
N ALA A 73 4.52 8.16 1.61
CA ALA A 73 3.28 7.82 2.28
C ALA A 73 3.57 7.44 3.72
N ALA A 74 2.75 7.91 4.66
CA ALA A 74 2.94 7.61 6.09
C ALA A 74 1.61 7.67 6.82
N LEU A 75 1.47 6.88 7.88
CA LEU A 75 0.34 6.99 8.80
C LEU A 75 0.64 8.07 9.82
N MET A 76 -0.25 9.05 9.93
CA MET A 76 -0.13 10.16 10.87
C MET A 76 -1.49 10.41 11.51
N GLY A 77 -1.58 10.25 12.82
CA GLY A 77 -2.82 10.47 13.56
C GLY A 77 -3.99 9.58 13.09
N GLY A 78 -3.71 8.36 12.68
CA GLY A 78 -4.73 7.44 12.17
C GLY A 78 -5.15 7.70 10.74
N ARG A 79 -4.54 8.66 10.05
CA ARG A 79 -4.79 8.99 8.65
C ARG A 79 -3.58 8.58 7.80
N LEU A 80 -3.85 8.22 6.55
CA LEU A 80 -2.79 7.99 5.58
C LEU A 80 -2.51 9.32 4.88
N VAL A 81 -1.27 9.81 5.01
CA VAL A 81 -0.85 11.07 4.40
C VAL A 81 0.08 10.77 3.23
N LEU A 82 -0.31 11.21 2.05
CA LEU A 82 0.46 11.05 0.82
C LEU A 82 1.06 12.38 0.43
N THR A 83 2.34 12.36 0.05
CA THR A 83 3.03 13.56 -0.43
C THR A 83 3.40 13.36 -1.89
N SER A 84 3.02 14.30 -2.75
CA SER A 84 3.33 14.26 -4.17
C SER A 84 4.66 14.92 -4.48
N ILE A 85 5.12 14.75 -5.71
CA ILE A 85 6.44 15.26 -6.15
C ILE A 85 6.53 16.79 -6.10
N ASP A 86 5.39 17.48 -6.21
CA ASP A 86 5.33 18.93 -6.08
C ASP A 86 5.22 19.44 -4.64
N GLY A 87 5.24 18.51 -3.66
CA GLY A 87 5.19 18.85 -2.24
C GLY A 87 3.78 18.95 -1.67
N GLU A 88 2.75 18.74 -2.46
CA GLU A 88 1.37 18.74 -1.95
C GLU A 88 1.09 17.47 -1.15
N ALA A 89 0.30 17.61 -0.09
CA ALA A 89 -0.10 16.51 0.75
C ALA A 89 -1.61 16.29 0.69
N GLN A 90 -2.02 15.03 0.71
CA GLN A 90 -3.43 14.68 0.87
C GLN A 90 -3.59 13.66 1.99
N SER A 91 -4.74 13.68 2.64
CA SER A 91 -5.06 12.80 3.76
C SER A 91 -6.20 11.87 3.37
N ILE A 92 -6.02 10.59 3.61
CA ILE A 92 -6.95 9.54 3.19
C ILE A 92 -7.28 8.67 4.40
N ASP A 93 -8.54 8.21 4.49
CA ASP A 93 -8.92 7.20 5.48
C ASP A 93 -8.32 5.85 5.04
N PRO A 94 -7.41 5.26 5.82
CA PRO A 94 -6.77 4.01 5.42
C PRO A 94 -7.72 2.81 5.38
N ALA A 95 -8.85 2.89 6.05
CA ALA A 95 -9.83 1.80 6.06
C ALA A 95 -10.66 1.74 4.78
N THR A 96 -10.96 2.89 4.17
CA THR A 96 -11.90 2.98 3.05
C THR A 96 -11.29 3.55 1.78
N GLY A 97 -10.16 4.23 1.86
CA GLY A 97 -9.57 4.97 0.75
C GLY A 97 -10.25 6.30 0.48
N GLY A 98 -11.20 6.71 1.30
CA GLY A 98 -11.91 7.98 1.16
C GLY A 98 -11.18 9.15 1.78
N HIS A 99 -11.56 10.34 1.39
CA HIS A 99 -11.02 11.55 1.97
C HIS A 99 -11.80 11.95 3.21
#